data_6daa5ab38413d4cc2c80f45663b1b1ee
#
_entry.id   6daa5ab38413d4cc2c80f45663b1b1ee
#
_cell.length_a   1.000
_cell.length_b   1.000
_cell.length_c   1.000
_cell.angle_alpha   90.00
_cell.angle_beta   90.00
_cell.angle_gamma   90.00
#
_symmetry.space_group_name_H-M   'P 1'
#
loop_
_entity.id
_entity.type
_entity.pdbx_description
1 polymer ?
#
loop_
_entity_poly.entity_id
_entity_poly.type
_entity_poly.pdbx_seq_one_letter_code
_entity_poly.pdbx_strand_id
1 'polypeptide(L)'
;MVNMIINPASKSGHGLEMWKELETCLIRENTDYKAFLSEGPGDVTRIVHELCENELSRNSSSVLRIIVLGGDGTFNETLQGITDFDRVEIGYIPTGSSNDLARDLGIKGEDSSLLSGILACREPFLMDLGCLTYHDSAEEHSRLHEETVSDTRYFAVSCGIGYDAAICEEALASHFKNTLNRLGLGKLTYLTIALKQLILTKRGNCTITLDGKEPFELKSFLFIATMIHRFEGGGFMFCPDADAQDGRFNLCAVGPIAKLRILFALPSALKGQHYRYPHIYPYDGASVHIEADRPFWVHTDGEVSRKSSSITIECLQKKIHLLK
;
A
#
# COMPACT_ATOMS: atom_id res chain seq x y z
N MET A 1 -7.05 26.42 -3.58
CA MET A 1 -5.79 25.97 -4.18
C MET A 1 -5.65 24.47 -3.97
N VAL A 2 -5.26 23.70 -5.00
CA VAL A 2 -4.96 22.27 -4.92
C VAL A 2 -3.49 22.01 -5.26
N ASN A 3 -2.89 20.97 -4.65
CA ASN A 3 -1.50 20.58 -4.89
C ASN A 3 -1.50 19.25 -5.65
N MET A 4 -1.03 19.27 -6.89
CA MET A 4 -0.96 18.10 -7.75
C MET A 4 0.39 17.41 -7.55
N ILE A 5 0.38 16.16 -7.11
CA ILE A 5 1.57 15.31 -6.99
C ILE A 5 1.56 14.35 -8.18
N ILE A 6 2.54 14.48 -9.05
CA ILE A 6 2.58 13.79 -10.33
C ILE A 6 3.79 12.83 -10.35
N ASN A 7 3.52 11.55 -10.63
CA ASN A 7 4.57 10.60 -10.96
C ASN A 7 4.69 10.47 -12.49
N PRO A 8 5.67 11.14 -13.13
CA PRO A 8 5.80 11.15 -14.58
C PRO A 8 6.16 9.78 -15.16
N ALA A 9 6.77 8.89 -14.33
CA ALA A 9 7.14 7.54 -14.73
C ALA A 9 5.97 6.53 -14.65
N SER A 10 4.83 6.91 -14.06
CA SER A 10 3.65 6.05 -13.97
C SER A 10 3.12 5.65 -15.35
N LYS A 11 2.28 4.60 -15.41
CA LYS A 11 1.71 4.06 -16.66
C LYS A 11 2.78 3.79 -17.74
N SER A 12 3.90 3.20 -17.33
CA SER A 12 5.03 2.88 -18.23
C SER A 12 5.67 4.11 -18.92
N GLY A 13 5.65 5.28 -18.23
CA GLY A 13 6.23 6.53 -18.71
C GLY A 13 5.24 7.52 -19.34
N HIS A 14 3.94 7.19 -19.39
CA HIS A 14 2.90 8.09 -19.91
C HIS A 14 2.30 9.05 -18.86
N GLY A 15 2.76 8.99 -17.61
CA GLY A 15 2.24 9.85 -16.53
C GLY A 15 2.37 11.35 -16.83
N LEU A 16 3.43 11.76 -17.51
CA LEU A 16 3.63 13.14 -17.92
C LEU A 16 2.65 13.61 -19.01
N GLU A 17 2.29 12.73 -19.95
CA GLU A 17 1.30 13.03 -21.00
C GLU A 17 -0.09 13.21 -20.37
N MET A 18 -0.45 12.30 -19.48
CA MET A 18 -1.71 12.40 -18.72
C MET A 18 -1.78 13.68 -17.90
N TRP A 19 -0.69 14.05 -17.24
CA TRP A 19 -0.62 15.31 -16.52
C TRP A 19 -0.96 16.52 -17.43
N LYS A 20 -0.36 16.61 -18.61
CA LYS A 20 -0.62 17.72 -19.55
C LYS A 20 -2.09 17.83 -19.97
N GLU A 21 -2.77 16.70 -20.12
CA GLU A 21 -4.21 16.66 -20.40
C GLU A 21 -5.02 17.19 -19.22
N LEU A 22 -4.70 16.74 -18.00
CA LEU A 22 -5.37 17.18 -16.77
C LEU A 22 -5.06 18.65 -16.45
N GLU A 23 -3.85 19.13 -16.70
CA GLU A 23 -3.48 20.53 -16.55
C GLU A 23 -4.34 21.45 -17.45
N THR A 24 -4.60 21.02 -18.69
CA THR A 24 -5.51 21.73 -19.59
C THR A 24 -6.93 21.83 -19.02
N CYS A 25 -7.39 20.78 -18.31
CA CYS A 25 -8.69 20.82 -17.62
C CYS A 25 -8.68 21.81 -16.45
N LEU A 26 -7.64 21.81 -15.61
CA LEU A 26 -7.50 22.76 -14.50
C LEU A 26 -7.51 24.21 -14.97
N ILE A 27 -6.77 24.52 -16.03
CA ILE A 27 -6.72 25.86 -16.65
C ILE A 27 -8.11 26.27 -17.16
N ARG A 28 -8.80 25.38 -17.88
CA ARG A 28 -10.15 25.64 -18.42
C ARG A 28 -11.17 25.90 -17.31
N GLU A 29 -11.05 25.17 -16.18
CA GLU A 29 -11.93 25.33 -15.02
C GLU A 29 -11.51 26.50 -14.11
N ASN A 30 -10.44 27.22 -14.46
CA ASN A 30 -9.87 28.32 -13.69
C ASN A 30 -9.55 27.91 -12.24
N THR A 31 -9.07 26.66 -12.07
CA THR A 31 -8.70 26.11 -10.77
C THR A 31 -7.32 26.62 -10.36
N ASP A 32 -7.20 27.14 -9.14
CA ASP A 32 -5.91 27.52 -8.55
C ASP A 32 -5.15 26.27 -8.10
N TYR A 33 -3.97 26.00 -8.69
CA TYR A 33 -3.18 24.80 -8.43
C TYR A 33 -1.68 25.06 -8.40
N LYS A 34 -0.96 24.15 -7.72
CA LYS A 34 0.50 23.96 -7.85
C LYS A 34 0.76 22.53 -8.31
N ALA A 35 1.76 22.33 -9.16
CA ALA A 35 2.14 21.02 -9.67
C ALA A 35 3.57 20.65 -9.22
N PHE A 36 3.73 19.42 -8.73
CA PHE A 36 4.98 18.87 -8.26
C PHE A 36 5.20 17.53 -8.96
N LEU A 37 6.27 17.45 -9.75
CA LEU A 37 6.68 16.25 -10.47
C LEU A 37 7.73 15.54 -9.66
N SER A 38 7.50 14.26 -9.34
CA SER A 38 8.51 13.45 -8.65
C SER A 38 9.66 13.09 -9.59
N GLU A 39 10.87 13.13 -9.07
CA GLU A 39 12.10 12.79 -9.81
C GLU A 39 12.51 11.32 -9.61
N GLY A 40 12.04 10.68 -8.55
CA GLY A 40 12.36 9.29 -8.23
C GLY A 40 11.71 8.79 -6.93
N PRO A 41 12.07 7.57 -6.50
CA PRO A 41 11.58 7.00 -5.25
C PRO A 41 11.93 7.87 -4.04
N GLY A 42 10.97 8.05 -3.11
CA GLY A 42 11.11 8.86 -1.91
C GLY A 42 10.85 10.37 -2.11
N ASP A 43 10.86 10.85 -3.36
CA ASP A 43 10.68 12.28 -3.63
C ASP A 43 9.27 12.76 -3.33
N VAL A 44 8.24 11.94 -3.57
CA VAL A 44 6.86 12.27 -3.20
C VAL A 44 6.72 12.44 -1.70
N THR A 45 7.33 11.58 -0.90
CA THR A 45 7.36 11.70 0.57
C THR A 45 7.95 13.04 0.99
N ARG A 46 9.10 13.43 0.43
CA ARG A 46 9.75 14.71 0.71
C ARG A 46 8.87 15.90 0.32
N ILE A 47 8.30 15.90 -0.89
CA ILE A 47 7.44 16.98 -1.39
C ILE A 47 6.22 17.15 -0.49
N VAL A 48 5.55 16.06 -0.12
CA VAL A 48 4.35 16.11 0.73
C VAL A 48 4.69 16.58 2.14
N HIS A 49 5.81 16.12 2.69
CA HIS A 49 6.29 16.59 3.99
C HIS A 49 6.55 18.10 3.99
N GLU A 50 7.27 18.62 2.99
CA GLU A 50 7.53 20.06 2.83
C GLU A 50 6.23 20.86 2.65
N LEU A 51 5.23 20.33 1.94
CA LEU A 51 3.93 20.96 1.80
C LEU A 51 3.19 21.03 3.14
N CYS A 52 3.16 19.94 3.90
CA CYS A 52 2.56 19.91 5.23
C CYS A 52 3.24 20.92 6.16
N GLU A 53 4.56 20.92 6.26
CA GLU A 53 5.31 21.86 7.08
C GLU A 53 5.03 23.32 6.70
N ASN A 54 5.00 23.64 5.40
CA ASN A 54 4.82 24.99 4.93
C ASN A 54 3.39 25.52 5.05
N GLU A 55 2.38 24.70 4.74
CA GLU A 55 0.98 25.15 4.66
C GLU A 55 0.23 24.95 5.99
N LEU A 56 0.49 23.85 6.71
CA LEU A 56 -0.20 23.56 7.96
C LEU A 56 0.37 24.34 9.15
N SER A 57 1.67 24.69 9.14
CA SER A 57 2.30 25.51 10.18
C SER A 57 1.82 26.96 10.18
N ARG A 58 1.50 27.50 8.98
CA ARG A 58 1.10 28.90 8.83
C ARG A 58 -0.28 29.21 9.37
N ASN A 59 -1.19 28.24 9.34
CA ASN A 59 -2.56 28.42 9.79
C ASN A 59 -3.11 27.11 10.39
N SER A 60 -3.45 27.14 11.67
CA SER A 60 -3.98 25.98 12.39
C SER A 60 -5.32 25.47 11.86
N SER A 61 -6.07 26.30 11.12
CA SER A 61 -7.38 25.95 10.57
C SER A 61 -7.33 25.58 9.07
N SER A 62 -6.15 25.63 8.40
CA SER A 62 -6.04 25.30 7.00
C SER A 62 -6.14 23.79 6.77
N VAL A 63 -6.84 23.41 5.69
CA VAL A 63 -6.88 22.06 5.16
C VAL A 63 -6.05 22.04 3.89
N LEU A 64 -5.10 21.13 3.82
CA LEU A 64 -4.24 20.90 2.66
C LEU A 64 -4.90 19.90 1.73
N ARG A 65 -5.17 20.33 0.49
CA ARG A 65 -5.74 19.45 -0.53
C ARG A 65 -4.64 19.01 -1.50
N ILE A 66 -4.43 17.69 -1.57
CA ILE A 66 -3.43 17.02 -2.42
C ILE A 66 -4.17 16.13 -3.41
N ILE A 67 -3.82 16.18 -4.69
CA ILE A 67 -4.33 15.26 -5.71
C ILE A 67 -3.15 14.46 -6.26
N VAL A 68 -3.19 13.14 -6.10
CA VAL A 68 -2.13 12.21 -6.50
C VAL A 68 -2.44 11.64 -7.87
N LEU A 69 -1.59 11.89 -8.86
CA LEU A 69 -1.57 11.24 -10.16
C LEU A 69 -0.44 10.18 -10.17
N GLY A 70 -0.79 8.94 -9.86
CA GLY A 70 0.20 7.88 -9.67
C GLY A 70 -0.43 6.51 -9.45
N GLY A 71 0.39 5.51 -9.14
CA GLY A 71 -0.05 4.19 -8.70
C GLY A 71 -0.11 4.07 -7.16
N ASP A 72 -0.38 2.83 -6.68
CA ASP A 72 -0.46 2.54 -5.24
C ASP A 72 0.82 2.93 -4.48
N GLY A 73 2.02 2.73 -5.08
CA GLY A 73 3.29 3.16 -4.48
C GLY A 73 3.40 4.69 -4.35
N THR A 74 2.92 5.47 -5.34
CA THR A 74 2.90 6.93 -5.25
C THR A 74 1.92 7.39 -4.16
N PHE A 75 0.79 6.71 -4.02
CA PHE A 75 -0.16 6.96 -2.94
C PHE A 75 0.47 6.61 -1.57
N ASN A 76 1.17 5.48 -1.46
CA ASN A 76 1.88 5.09 -0.24
C ASN A 76 2.96 6.13 0.14
N GLU A 77 3.80 6.58 -0.81
CA GLU A 77 4.77 7.64 -0.55
C GLU A 77 4.10 8.94 -0.07
N THR A 78 2.92 9.28 -0.60
CA THR A 78 2.14 10.44 -0.14
C THR A 78 1.79 10.30 1.35
N LEU A 79 1.34 9.12 1.79
CA LEU A 79 1.01 8.87 3.20
C LEU A 79 2.22 9.04 4.11
N GLN A 80 3.43 8.63 3.67
CA GLN A 80 4.65 8.78 4.48
C GLN A 80 5.03 10.25 4.70
N GLY A 81 4.64 11.15 3.80
CA GLY A 81 4.94 12.59 3.91
C GLY A 81 3.93 13.40 4.74
N ILE A 82 2.76 12.84 5.05
CA ILE A 82 1.73 13.56 5.81
C ILE A 82 2.11 13.65 7.28
N THR A 83 2.11 14.87 7.81
CA THR A 83 2.40 15.14 9.23
C THR A 83 1.15 15.26 10.09
N ASP A 84 0.00 15.56 9.51
CA ASP A 84 -1.30 15.69 10.20
C ASP A 84 -2.44 15.21 9.26
N PHE A 85 -2.87 13.96 9.45
CA PHE A 85 -3.91 13.34 8.62
C PHE A 85 -5.29 14.01 8.78
N ASP A 86 -5.59 14.62 9.92
CA ASP A 86 -6.88 15.26 10.15
C ASP A 86 -7.05 16.58 9.35
N ARG A 87 -5.94 17.06 8.76
CA ARG A 87 -5.88 18.33 8.01
C ARG A 87 -5.47 18.16 6.55
N VAL A 88 -5.42 16.93 6.04
CA VAL A 88 -5.06 16.64 4.65
C VAL A 88 -6.19 15.89 3.95
N GLU A 89 -6.69 16.46 2.85
CA GLU A 89 -7.63 15.80 1.94
C GLU A 89 -6.87 15.30 0.71
N ILE A 90 -7.07 14.03 0.35
CA ILE A 90 -6.34 13.37 -0.74
C ILE A 90 -7.30 13.00 -1.86
N GLY A 91 -7.09 13.53 -3.07
CA GLY A 91 -7.68 13.02 -4.30
C GLY A 91 -6.76 11.98 -4.94
N TYR A 92 -7.33 10.95 -5.58
CA TYR A 92 -6.52 9.90 -6.21
C TYR A 92 -6.96 9.64 -7.65
N ILE A 93 -6.04 9.83 -8.59
CA ILE A 93 -6.18 9.50 -10.01
C ILE A 93 -5.22 8.32 -10.31
N PRO A 94 -5.75 7.08 -10.40
CA PRO A 94 -4.94 5.87 -10.44
C PRO A 94 -4.32 5.64 -11.82
N THR A 95 -2.99 5.66 -11.89
CA THR A 95 -2.23 5.42 -13.13
C THR A 95 -1.26 4.25 -13.02
N GLY A 96 -1.34 3.47 -11.93
CA GLY A 96 -0.52 2.30 -11.70
C GLY A 96 -0.97 1.05 -12.47
N SER A 97 -0.21 -0.04 -12.31
CA SER A 97 -0.53 -1.32 -12.95
C SER A 97 -1.54 -2.16 -12.17
N SER A 98 -1.54 -2.09 -10.84
CA SER A 98 -2.43 -2.84 -9.96
C SER A 98 -3.65 -2.02 -9.57
N ASN A 99 -3.44 -0.84 -9.02
CA ASN A 99 -4.46 0.08 -8.54
C ASN A 99 -5.48 -0.63 -7.62
N ASP A 100 -4.97 -1.39 -6.64
CA ASP A 100 -5.82 -2.24 -5.79
C ASP A 100 -6.71 -1.38 -4.88
N LEU A 101 -6.20 -0.24 -4.39
CA LEU A 101 -6.99 0.78 -3.69
C LEU A 101 -8.16 1.28 -4.55
N ALA A 102 -7.87 1.71 -5.78
CA ALA A 102 -8.89 2.23 -6.68
C ALA A 102 -9.92 1.16 -7.07
N ARG A 103 -9.46 -0.09 -7.25
CA ARG A 103 -10.32 -1.24 -7.54
C ARG A 103 -11.35 -1.46 -6.44
N ASP A 104 -10.92 -1.45 -5.18
CA ASP A 104 -11.79 -1.71 -4.04
C ASP A 104 -12.78 -0.58 -3.81
N LEU A 105 -12.32 0.66 -3.94
CA LEU A 105 -13.15 1.86 -3.80
C LEU A 105 -14.04 2.15 -5.02
N GLY A 106 -13.93 1.35 -6.09
CA GLY A 106 -14.71 1.54 -7.31
C GLY A 106 -14.35 2.82 -8.07
N ILE A 107 -13.14 3.37 -7.88
CA ILE A 107 -12.65 4.54 -8.61
C ILE A 107 -12.38 4.14 -10.05
N LYS A 108 -13.25 4.57 -10.97
CA LYS A 108 -13.21 4.22 -12.39
C LYS A 108 -13.70 5.40 -13.22
N GLY A 109 -13.15 5.55 -14.42
CA GLY A 109 -13.59 6.58 -15.36
C GLY A 109 -12.43 7.17 -16.13
N GLU A 110 -12.73 8.17 -16.94
CA GLU A 110 -11.71 8.98 -17.59
C GLU A 110 -11.05 9.90 -16.57
N ASP A 111 -9.76 10.14 -16.71
CA ASP A 111 -8.95 10.89 -15.75
C ASP A 111 -9.47 12.32 -15.54
N SER A 112 -9.97 12.96 -16.60
CA SER A 112 -10.62 14.28 -16.54
C SER A 112 -11.91 14.28 -15.72
N SER A 113 -12.73 13.23 -15.85
CA SER A 113 -13.96 13.07 -15.07
C SER A 113 -13.65 12.80 -13.61
N LEU A 114 -12.61 12.01 -13.31
CA LEU A 114 -12.13 11.78 -11.94
C LEU A 114 -11.65 13.09 -11.31
N LEU A 115 -10.84 13.86 -12.05
CA LEU A 115 -10.37 15.17 -11.57
C LEU A 115 -11.53 16.11 -11.25
N SER A 116 -12.50 16.26 -12.16
CA SER A 116 -13.67 17.11 -11.93
C SER A 116 -14.50 16.64 -10.73
N GLY A 117 -14.66 15.32 -10.54
CA GLY A 117 -15.31 14.75 -9.35
C GLY A 117 -14.57 15.09 -8.06
N ILE A 118 -13.25 14.93 -8.04
CA ILE A 118 -12.39 15.27 -6.90
C ILE A 118 -12.49 16.77 -6.56
N LEU A 119 -12.42 17.64 -7.55
CA LEU A 119 -12.53 19.09 -7.36
C LEU A 119 -13.91 19.52 -6.83
N ALA A 120 -14.96 18.84 -7.26
CA ALA A 120 -16.34 19.10 -6.83
C ALA A 120 -16.67 18.48 -5.45
N CYS A 121 -15.84 17.54 -4.96
CA CYS A 121 -16.08 16.84 -3.71
C CYS A 121 -16.11 17.81 -2.53
N ARG A 122 -17.18 17.75 -1.73
CA ARG A 122 -17.40 18.58 -0.54
C ARG A 122 -17.25 17.80 0.77
N GLU A 123 -17.54 16.51 0.72
CA GLU A 123 -17.49 15.61 1.87
C GLU A 123 -16.54 14.45 1.54
N PRO A 124 -15.34 14.42 2.14
CA PRO A 124 -14.40 13.34 1.91
C PRO A 124 -14.96 11.99 2.38
N PHE A 125 -14.64 10.93 1.66
CA PHE A 125 -14.82 9.57 2.13
C PHE A 125 -13.75 9.29 3.18
N LEU A 126 -14.17 9.04 4.42
CA LEU A 126 -13.27 8.75 5.52
C LEU A 126 -12.93 7.27 5.52
N MET A 127 -11.66 6.93 5.36
CA MET A 127 -11.18 5.56 5.41
C MET A 127 -10.07 5.38 6.45
N ASP A 128 -9.91 4.15 6.86
CA ASP A 128 -8.94 3.77 7.87
C ASP A 128 -7.50 3.87 7.33
N LEU A 129 -6.55 4.08 8.22
CA LEU A 129 -5.13 4.16 7.95
C LEU A 129 -4.42 3.10 8.77
N GLY A 130 -3.58 2.29 8.16
CA GLY A 130 -2.70 1.37 8.86
C GLY A 130 -1.41 2.06 9.29
N CYS A 131 -0.98 1.77 10.51
CA CYS A 131 0.26 2.23 11.08
C CYS A 131 1.09 1.00 11.49
N LEU A 132 2.19 0.75 10.80
CA LEU A 132 3.15 -0.30 11.12
C LEU A 132 4.27 0.29 11.96
N THR A 133 4.61 -0.37 13.08
CA THR A 133 5.78 -0.07 13.91
C THR A 133 6.70 -1.27 13.98
N TYR A 134 7.98 -1.07 13.70
CA TYR A 134 9.04 -2.06 13.87
C TYR A 134 9.66 -1.94 15.26
N HIS A 135 9.97 -3.08 15.91
CA HIS A 135 10.55 -3.12 17.26
C HIS A 135 12.02 -3.56 17.28
N ASP A 136 12.52 -4.11 16.20
CA ASP A 136 13.93 -4.46 16.05
C ASP A 136 14.73 -3.33 15.37
N SER A 137 16.03 -3.24 15.67
CA SER A 137 16.89 -2.18 15.14
C SER A 137 17.06 -2.30 13.62
N ALA A 138 17.09 -1.13 12.93
CA ALA A 138 17.26 -1.06 11.48
C ALA A 138 18.65 -1.52 10.98
N GLU A 139 19.66 -1.56 11.83
CA GLU A 139 21.07 -1.70 11.45
C GLU A 139 21.43 -3.04 10.79
N GLU A 140 20.67 -4.11 11.03
CA GLU A 140 21.04 -5.44 10.53
C GLU A 140 20.36 -5.83 9.19
N HIS A 141 19.30 -5.13 8.74
CA HIS A 141 18.41 -5.70 7.72
C HIS A 141 17.90 -4.72 6.66
N SER A 142 18.39 -3.47 6.63
CA SER A 142 17.96 -2.44 5.66
C SER A 142 18.77 -2.48 4.37
N ARG A 143 18.12 -2.33 3.20
CA ARG A 143 18.78 -2.09 1.91
C ARG A 143 19.10 -0.61 1.66
N LEU A 144 18.44 0.28 2.37
CA LEU A 144 18.63 1.70 2.25
C LEU A 144 19.78 2.09 3.17
N HIS A 145 20.91 2.49 2.58
CA HIS A 145 22.08 3.05 3.27
C HIS A 145 21.82 4.47 3.79
N GLU A 146 20.57 4.91 3.91
CA GLU A 146 20.25 6.26 4.33
C GLU A 146 19.86 6.31 5.82
N GLU A 147 20.37 7.31 6.48
CA GLU A 147 20.46 7.56 7.93
C GLU A 147 19.13 7.73 8.68
N THR A 148 17.96 7.49 8.06
CA THR A 148 16.66 7.63 8.72
C THR A 148 15.61 6.66 8.19
N VAL A 149 15.78 5.35 8.42
CA VAL A 149 14.64 4.44 8.28
C VAL A 149 13.74 4.65 9.49
N SER A 150 12.62 5.31 9.30
CA SER A 150 11.61 5.46 10.35
C SER A 150 11.18 4.08 10.86
N ASP A 151 11.06 3.94 12.20
CA ASP A 151 10.50 2.73 12.79
C ASP A 151 8.99 2.60 12.54
N THR A 152 8.36 3.63 11.98
CA THR A 152 6.92 3.67 11.67
C THR A 152 6.69 3.87 10.19
N ARG A 153 5.72 3.14 9.63
CA ARG A 153 5.24 3.31 8.25
C ARG A 153 3.72 3.27 8.18
N TYR A 154 3.16 4.09 7.31
CA TYR A 154 1.73 4.12 7.03
C TYR A 154 1.37 3.30 5.79
N PHE A 155 0.13 2.82 5.74
CA PHE A 155 -0.40 2.13 4.56
C PHE A 155 -1.91 2.31 4.44
N ALA A 156 -2.40 2.28 3.21
CA ALA A 156 -3.82 2.39 2.90
C ALA A 156 -4.48 1.05 2.61
N VAL A 157 -3.76 0.09 2.05
CA VAL A 157 -4.32 -1.18 1.55
C VAL A 157 -3.96 -2.35 2.43
N SER A 158 -2.64 -2.60 2.60
CA SER A 158 -2.16 -3.81 3.26
C SER A 158 -0.77 -3.66 3.86
N CYS A 159 -0.51 -4.46 4.90
CA CYS A 159 0.82 -4.75 5.41
C CYS A 159 1.02 -6.27 5.43
N GLY A 160 2.10 -6.75 4.86
CA GLY A 160 2.41 -8.18 4.79
C GLY A 160 3.78 -8.53 5.35
N ILE A 161 3.88 -9.72 5.96
CA ILE A 161 5.14 -10.29 6.46
C ILE A 161 5.33 -11.69 5.92
N GLY A 162 6.49 -11.96 5.31
CA GLY A 162 6.88 -13.28 4.84
C GLY A 162 6.96 -13.42 3.32
N TYR A 163 6.28 -14.39 2.75
CA TYR A 163 6.35 -14.75 1.33
C TYR A 163 5.85 -13.64 0.40
N ASP A 164 4.75 -12.99 0.72
CA ASP A 164 4.18 -11.87 -0.03
C ASP A 164 5.17 -10.69 -0.10
N ALA A 165 5.72 -10.30 1.05
CA ALA A 165 6.75 -9.27 1.12
C ALA A 165 8.04 -9.66 0.38
N ALA A 166 8.41 -10.93 0.38
CA ALA A 166 9.57 -11.42 -0.39
C ALA A 166 9.33 -11.32 -1.92
N ILE A 167 8.09 -11.49 -2.38
CA ILE A 167 7.73 -11.24 -3.78
C ILE A 167 7.87 -9.76 -4.12
N CYS A 168 7.34 -8.88 -3.27
CA CYS A 168 7.43 -7.43 -3.45
C CYS A 168 8.88 -6.97 -3.50
N GLU A 169 9.71 -7.46 -2.59
CA GLU A 169 11.14 -7.14 -2.51
C GLU A 169 11.88 -7.55 -3.79
N GLU A 170 11.69 -8.78 -4.27
CA GLU A 170 12.32 -9.24 -5.49
C GLU A 170 11.80 -8.47 -6.73
N ALA A 171 10.52 -8.14 -6.75
CA ALA A 171 9.93 -7.36 -7.83
C ALA A 171 10.48 -5.92 -7.89
N LEU A 172 10.72 -5.29 -6.74
CA LEU A 172 11.36 -3.97 -6.65
C LEU A 172 12.83 -4.03 -7.06
N ALA A 173 13.57 -5.07 -6.67
CA ALA A 173 14.97 -5.27 -7.01
C ALA A 173 15.21 -5.65 -8.48
N SER A 174 14.19 -6.14 -9.19
CA SER A 174 14.33 -6.66 -10.55
C SER A 174 14.41 -5.55 -11.59
N HIS A 175 15.60 -5.34 -12.17
CA HIS A 175 15.78 -4.47 -13.35
C HIS A 175 15.02 -4.95 -14.59
N PHE A 176 14.65 -6.23 -14.65
CA PHE A 176 13.85 -6.84 -15.75
C PHE A 176 12.40 -6.35 -15.77
N LYS A 177 11.85 -5.87 -14.65
CA LYS A 177 10.48 -5.37 -14.54
C LYS A 177 10.18 -4.28 -15.57
N ASN A 178 11.07 -3.32 -15.73
CA ASN A 178 10.87 -2.18 -16.64
C ASN A 178 10.85 -2.62 -18.13
N THR A 179 11.66 -3.59 -18.51
CA THR A 179 11.73 -4.08 -19.90
C THR A 179 10.51 -4.94 -20.23
N LEU A 180 10.08 -5.82 -19.31
CA LEU A 180 8.93 -6.71 -19.52
C LEU A 180 7.59 -5.99 -19.40
N ASN A 181 7.50 -4.97 -18.55
CA ASN A 181 6.31 -4.11 -18.48
C ASN A 181 6.07 -3.34 -19.78
N ARG A 182 7.14 -2.85 -20.45
CA ARG A 182 7.04 -2.22 -21.78
C ARG A 182 6.54 -3.18 -22.86
N LEU A 183 6.74 -4.49 -22.67
CA LEU A 183 6.26 -5.54 -23.56
C LEU A 183 4.87 -6.10 -23.18
N GLY A 184 4.19 -5.52 -22.17
CA GLY A 184 2.89 -6.00 -21.69
C GLY A 184 2.96 -7.32 -20.91
N LEU A 185 4.16 -7.81 -20.55
CA LEU A 185 4.40 -9.09 -19.87
C LEU A 185 4.56 -8.96 -18.34
N GLY A 186 4.20 -7.82 -17.76
CA GLY A 186 4.37 -7.55 -16.33
C GLY A 186 3.70 -8.59 -15.41
N LYS A 187 2.49 -9.05 -15.74
CA LYS A 187 1.80 -10.09 -14.97
C LYS A 187 2.55 -11.44 -14.98
N LEU A 188 3.21 -11.78 -16.08
CA LEU A 188 3.99 -13.00 -16.20
C LEU A 188 5.26 -12.93 -15.33
N THR A 189 5.87 -11.76 -15.24
CA THR A 189 7.03 -11.50 -14.37
C THR A 189 6.67 -11.72 -12.91
N TYR A 190 5.56 -11.15 -12.43
CA TYR A 190 5.10 -11.37 -11.06
C TYR A 190 4.79 -12.83 -10.77
N LEU A 191 4.16 -13.54 -11.70
CA LEU A 191 3.90 -14.97 -11.54
C LEU A 191 5.22 -15.78 -11.43
N THR A 192 6.22 -15.45 -12.24
CA THR A 192 7.53 -16.11 -12.20
C THR A 192 8.24 -15.86 -10.87
N ILE A 193 8.22 -14.62 -10.38
CA ILE A 193 8.78 -14.26 -9.07
C ILE A 193 8.03 -14.99 -7.96
N ALA A 194 6.70 -15.03 -8.00
CA ALA A 194 5.88 -15.72 -7.01
C ALA A 194 6.20 -17.22 -6.95
N LEU A 195 6.32 -17.88 -8.10
CA LEU A 195 6.69 -19.30 -8.16
C LEU A 195 8.12 -19.56 -7.62
N LYS A 196 9.06 -18.69 -7.97
CA LYS A 196 10.44 -18.76 -7.47
C LYS A 196 10.47 -18.56 -5.95
N GLN A 197 9.83 -17.51 -5.45
CA GLN A 197 9.77 -17.23 -4.02
C GLN A 197 8.99 -18.31 -3.25
N LEU A 198 7.99 -18.94 -3.84
CA LEU A 198 7.31 -20.07 -3.22
C LEU A 198 8.28 -21.23 -2.90
N ILE A 199 9.30 -21.43 -3.75
CA ILE A 199 10.33 -22.45 -3.53
C ILE A 199 11.35 -21.96 -2.50
N LEU A 200 11.83 -20.72 -2.62
CA LEU A 200 12.95 -20.17 -1.86
C LEU A 200 12.58 -19.73 -0.46
N THR A 201 11.39 -19.17 -0.26
CA THR A 201 10.97 -18.64 1.04
C THR A 201 10.91 -19.76 2.08
N LYS A 202 11.70 -19.57 3.13
CA LYS A 202 11.71 -20.46 4.30
C LYS A 202 10.57 -20.05 5.22
N ARG A 203 9.85 -21.02 5.74
CA ARG A 203 8.80 -20.82 6.75
C ARG A 203 9.40 -20.56 8.10
N GLY A 204 8.68 -19.89 8.96
CA GLY A 204 9.02 -19.67 10.36
C GLY A 204 7.85 -19.97 11.28
N ASN A 205 8.07 -19.75 12.57
CA ASN A 205 7.01 -19.75 13.56
C ASN A 205 6.84 -18.31 14.05
N CYS A 206 5.62 -17.96 14.39
CA CYS A 206 5.36 -16.66 15.01
C CYS A 206 4.28 -16.78 16.08
N THR A 207 4.30 -15.82 16.99
CA THR A 207 3.24 -15.55 17.94
C THR A 207 2.47 -14.33 17.47
N ILE A 208 1.16 -14.42 17.48
CA ILE A 208 0.24 -13.33 17.06
C ILE A 208 -0.59 -12.93 18.26
N THR A 209 -0.63 -11.63 18.56
CA THR A 209 -1.51 -11.04 19.56
C THR A 209 -2.46 -10.09 18.86
N LEU A 210 -3.76 -10.29 19.01
CA LEU A 210 -4.81 -9.45 18.43
C LEU A 210 -5.52 -8.68 19.54
N ASP A 211 -5.61 -7.36 19.42
CA ASP A 211 -6.30 -6.45 20.37
C ASP A 211 -5.85 -6.65 21.84
N GLY A 212 -4.57 -6.95 22.05
CA GLY A 212 -4.03 -7.23 23.39
C GLY A 212 -4.58 -8.47 24.10
N LYS A 213 -5.27 -9.37 23.37
CA LYS A 213 -5.80 -10.64 23.90
C LYS A 213 -4.68 -11.68 24.08
N GLU A 214 -5.05 -12.87 24.58
CA GLU A 214 -4.10 -13.98 24.71
C GLU A 214 -3.41 -14.28 23.37
N PRO A 215 -2.06 -14.32 23.36
CA PRO A 215 -1.29 -14.64 22.18
C PRO A 215 -1.50 -16.10 21.74
N PHE A 216 -1.45 -16.33 20.43
CA PHE A 216 -1.49 -17.67 19.87
C PHE A 216 -0.36 -17.91 18.89
N GLU A 217 0.07 -19.16 18.79
CA GLU A 217 1.17 -19.59 17.93
C GLU A 217 0.68 -19.97 16.53
N LEU A 218 1.31 -19.44 15.49
CA LEU A 218 1.17 -19.90 14.12
C LEU A 218 2.47 -20.58 13.67
N LYS A 219 2.46 -21.93 13.69
CA LYS A 219 3.63 -22.73 13.31
C LYS A 219 3.78 -22.83 11.80
N SER A 220 5.04 -22.82 11.36
CA SER A 220 5.41 -23.00 9.96
C SER A 220 4.64 -22.08 9.02
N PHE A 221 4.47 -20.79 9.41
CA PHE A 221 3.78 -19.82 8.59
C PHE A 221 4.56 -19.51 7.30
N LEU A 222 3.82 -19.21 6.26
CA LEU A 222 4.37 -18.77 4.98
C LEU A 222 4.32 -17.26 4.87
N PHE A 223 3.16 -16.67 5.13
CA PHE A 223 2.95 -15.23 5.20
C PHE A 223 1.70 -14.88 6.02
N ILE A 224 1.64 -13.63 6.44
CA ILE A 224 0.46 -13.00 7.04
C ILE A 224 0.25 -11.68 6.33
N ALA A 225 -0.90 -11.51 5.68
CA ALA A 225 -1.35 -10.24 5.13
C ALA A 225 -2.39 -9.62 6.06
N THR A 226 -2.15 -8.38 6.49
CA THR A 226 -3.04 -7.58 7.34
C THR A 226 -3.61 -6.47 6.46
N MET A 227 -4.92 -6.44 6.24
CA MET A 227 -5.56 -5.69 5.17
C MET A 227 -6.65 -4.75 5.67
N ILE A 228 -6.68 -3.54 5.11
CA ILE A 228 -7.78 -2.56 5.21
C ILE A 228 -8.76 -2.78 4.05
N HIS A 229 -8.25 -3.10 2.88
CA HIS A 229 -9.01 -3.33 1.65
C HIS A 229 -9.01 -4.80 1.26
N ARG A 230 -9.98 -5.20 0.41
CA ARG A 230 -10.18 -6.60 0.01
C ARG A 230 -9.10 -7.13 -0.92
N PHE A 231 -8.50 -6.26 -1.74
CA PHE A 231 -7.62 -6.63 -2.85
C PHE A 231 -6.17 -6.25 -2.62
N GLU A 232 -5.27 -7.12 -3.07
CA GLU A 232 -3.84 -6.89 -3.12
C GLU A 232 -3.22 -7.65 -4.30
N GLY A 233 -2.02 -7.23 -4.74
CA GLY A 233 -1.23 -7.92 -5.75
C GLY A 233 -1.87 -7.98 -7.12
N GLY A 234 -2.66 -6.95 -7.50
CA GLY A 234 -3.30 -6.85 -8.82
C GLY A 234 -4.63 -7.60 -8.91
N GLY A 235 -5.35 -7.73 -7.81
CA GLY A 235 -6.73 -8.22 -7.76
C GLY A 235 -6.94 -9.54 -7.05
N PHE A 236 -5.97 -10.05 -6.29
CA PHE A 236 -6.21 -11.14 -5.35
C PHE A 236 -7.03 -10.61 -4.16
N MET A 237 -8.16 -11.24 -3.90
CA MET A 237 -9.07 -10.88 -2.81
C MET A 237 -8.66 -11.68 -1.57
N PHE A 238 -7.57 -11.28 -0.90
CA PHE A 238 -7.07 -12.00 0.28
C PHE A 238 -7.97 -11.84 1.50
N CYS A 239 -8.64 -10.71 1.65
CA CYS A 239 -9.57 -10.47 2.74
C CYS A 239 -10.94 -10.01 2.20
N PRO A 240 -11.82 -10.94 1.75
CA PRO A 240 -13.08 -10.59 1.09
C PRO A 240 -14.05 -9.79 1.97
N ASP A 241 -13.92 -9.90 3.28
CA ASP A 241 -14.81 -9.25 4.26
C ASP A 241 -14.22 -7.91 4.79
N ALA A 242 -13.07 -7.45 4.25
CA ALA A 242 -12.44 -6.20 4.69
C ALA A 242 -13.31 -4.99 4.37
N ASP A 243 -13.43 -4.09 5.37
CA ASP A 243 -14.16 -2.82 5.30
C ASP A 243 -13.24 -1.69 5.75
N ALA A 244 -12.95 -0.76 4.85
CA ALA A 244 -12.02 0.34 5.07
C ALA A 244 -12.54 1.43 6.02
N GLN A 245 -13.65 1.23 6.73
CA GLN A 245 -14.27 2.23 7.62
C GLN A 245 -14.61 1.70 9.02
N ASP A 246 -14.40 0.42 9.28
CA ASP A 246 -14.83 -0.23 10.53
C ASP A 246 -13.82 -0.13 11.69
N GLY A 247 -12.62 0.39 11.42
CA GLY A 247 -11.54 0.53 12.40
C GLY A 247 -10.83 -0.78 12.71
N ARG A 248 -10.89 -1.76 11.79
CA ARG A 248 -10.29 -3.09 11.97
C ARG A 248 -9.55 -3.53 10.72
N PHE A 249 -8.59 -4.41 10.93
CA PHE A 249 -7.96 -5.17 9.87
C PHE A 249 -8.62 -6.53 9.72
N ASN A 250 -8.65 -7.02 8.50
CA ASN A 250 -8.82 -8.44 8.21
C ASN A 250 -7.46 -9.05 7.88
N LEU A 251 -7.19 -10.23 8.43
CA LEU A 251 -5.93 -10.92 8.23
C LEU A 251 -6.14 -12.21 7.42
N CYS A 252 -5.22 -12.43 6.48
CA CYS A 252 -5.06 -13.72 5.83
C CYS A 252 -3.74 -14.34 6.31
N ALA A 253 -3.83 -15.29 7.24
CA ALA A 253 -2.66 -15.98 7.80
C ALA A 253 -2.50 -17.37 7.18
N VAL A 254 -1.38 -17.62 6.51
CA VAL A 254 -1.09 -18.87 5.81
C VAL A 254 -0.06 -19.68 6.58
N GLY A 255 -0.50 -20.78 7.19
CA GLY A 255 0.27 -21.70 8.01
C GLY A 255 0.90 -22.87 7.21
N PRO A 256 0.93 -24.10 7.79
CA PRO A 256 1.68 -25.24 7.24
C PRO A 256 1.01 -25.93 6.04
N ILE A 257 0.53 -25.17 5.08
CA ILE A 257 -0.03 -25.70 3.82
C ILE A 257 1.09 -26.18 2.89
N ALA A 258 0.93 -27.31 2.23
CA ALA A 258 1.91 -27.80 1.25
C ALA A 258 2.08 -26.79 0.11
N LYS A 259 3.34 -26.49 -0.28
CA LYS A 259 3.64 -25.49 -1.33
C LYS A 259 2.89 -25.76 -2.64
N LEU A 260 2.73 -27.02 -3.02
CA LEU A 260 1.96 -27.41 -4.22
C LEU A 260 0.47 -27.03 -4.10
N ARG A 261 -0.12 -27.10 -2.90
CA ARG A 261 -1.53 -26.70 -2.70
C ARG A 261 -1.74 -25.20 -2.84
N ILE A 262 -0.71 -24.39 -2.58
CA ILE A 262 -0.76 -22.94 -2.77
C ILE A 262 -1.02 -22.60 -4.24
N LEU A 263 -0.46 -23.36 -5.19
CA LEU A 263 -0.70 -23.17 -6.63
C LEU A 263 -2.18 -23.32 -7.01
N PHE A 264 -2.95 -24.11 -6.24
CA PHE A 264 -4.39 -24.26 -6.42
C PHE A 264 -5.19 -23.26 -5.57
N ALA A 265 -4.67 -22.88 -4.40
CA ALA A 265 -5.30 -21.90 -3.53
C ALA A 265 -5.24 -20.49 -4.12
N LEU A 266 -4.11 -20.13 -4.74
CA LEU A 266 -3.88 -18.78 -5.26
C LEU A 266 -4.91 -18.34 -6.32
N PRO A 267 -5.26 -19.14 -7.35
CA PRO A 267 -6.33 -18.77 -8.28
C PRO A 267 -7.69 -18.62 -7.59
N SER A 268 -7.94 -19.35 -6.50
CA SER A 268 -9.19 -19.22 -5.76
C SER A 268 -9.27 -17.92 -4.95
N ALA A 269 -8.11 -17.33 -4.60
CA ALA A 269 -8.03 -16.04 -3.95
C ALA A 269 -8.50 -14.88 -4.84
N LEU A 270 -8.46 -15.03 -6.17
CA LEU A 270 -9.09 -14.06 -7.08
C LEU A 270 -10.60 -13.92 -6.88
N LYS A 271 -11.22 -14.91 -6.23
CA LYS A 271 -12.65 -14.94 -5.90
C LYS A 271 -12.92 -14.93 -4.38
N GLY A 272 -11.90 -14.69 -3.56
CA GLY A 272 -12.03 -14.75 -2.10
C GLY A 272 -12.34 -16.13 -1.53
N GLN A 273 -12.07 -17.23 -2.28
CA GLN A 273 -12.46 -18.60 -1.90
C GLN A 273 -11.29 -19.43 -1.36
N HIS A 274 -10.17 -18.85 -1.04
CA HIS A 274 -8.95 -19.54 -0.58
C HIS A 274 -9.06 -20.05 0.86
N TYR A 275 -9.92 -19.48 1.69
CA TYR A 275 -10.17 -19.97 3.06
C TYR A 275 -10.78 -21.38 3.15
N ARG A 276 -11.26 -21.94 2.04
CA ARG A 276 -11.67 -23.35 1.94
C ARG A 276 -10.50 -24.35 2.03
N TYR A 277 -9.27 -23.86 1.82
CA TYR A 277 -8.08 -24.69 1.94
C TYR A 277 -7.62 -24.76 3.39
N PRO A 278 -7.18 -25.95 3.88
CA PRO A 278 -6.68 -26.08 5.24
C PRO A 278 -5.43 -25.22 5.44
N HIS A 279 -5.26 -24.73 6.67
CA HIS A 279 -4.14 -23.89 7.08
C HIS A 279 -4.07 -22.49 6.46
N ILE A 280 -5.19 -22.01 5.91
CA ILE A 280 -5.41 -20.60 5.58
C ILE A 280 -6.49 -20.09 6.54
N TYR A 281 -6.13 -19.14 7.39
CA TYR A 281 -6.96 -18.73 8.52
C TYR A 281 -7.34 -17.24 8.36
N PRO A 282 -8.64 -16.91 8.46
CA PRO A 282 -9.08 -15.54 8.62
C PRO A 282 -8.98 -15.14 10.09
N TYR A 283 -8.49 -13.94 10.35
CA TYR A 283 -8.57 -13.28 11.65
C TYR A 283 -8.99 -11.82 11.43
N ASP A 284 -9.34 -11.13 12.52
CA ASP A 284 -9.62 -9.71 12.52
C ASP A 284 -9.17 -9.07 13.83
N GLY A 285 -8.79 -7.79 13.76
CA GLY A 285 -8.36 -7.03 14.93
C GLY A 285 -8.05 -5.58 14.57
N ALA A 286 -8.19 -4.68 15.54
CA ALA A 286 -7.77 -3.28 15.38
C ALA A 286 -6.27 -3.09 15.65
N SER A 287 -5.67 -3.99 16.43
CA SER A 287 -4.23 -4.03 16.72
C SER A 287 -3.72 -5.46 16.54
N VAL A 288 -2.59 -5.59 15.84
CA VAL A 288 -1.95 -6.86 15.52
C VAL A 288 -0.48 -6.77 15.89
N HIS A 289 -0.04 -7.58 16.85
CA HIS A 289 1.37 -7.73 17.19
C HIS A 289 1.86 -9.09 16.72
N ILE A 290 2.99 -9.12 16.02
CA ILE A 290 3.59 -10.34 15.47
C ILE A 290 5.04 -10.44 15.94
N GLU A 291 5.37 -11.54 16.63
CA GLU A 291 6.74 -11.92 16.98
C GLU A 291 7.12 -13.21 16.23
N ALA A 292 8.07 -13.13 15.33
CA ALA A 292 8.55 -14.24 14.52
C ALA A 292 9.89 -14.79 15.06
N ASP A 293 10.15 -16.08 14.82
CA ASP A 293 11.38 -16.77 15.26
C ASP A 293 12.67 -16.29 14.54
N ARG A 294 12.53 -15.45 13.54
CA ARG A 294 13.61 -14.79 12.78
C ARG A 294 13.06 -13.65 11.94
N PRO A 295 13.93 -12.74 11.42
CA PRO A 295 13.49 -11.64 10.56
C PRO A 295 12.96 -12.12 9.19
N PHE A 296 11.79 -11.61 8.81
CA PHE A 296 11.16 -11.76 7.50
C PHE A 296 11.02 -10.42 6.81
N TRP A 297 10.96 -10.40 5.47
CA TRP A 297 10.60 -9.21 4.74
C TRP A 297 9.20 -8.74 5.16
N VAL A 298 9.06 -7.41 5.27
CA VAL A 298 7.80 -6.74 5.59
C VAL A 298 7.54 -5.68 4.53
N HIS A 299 6.30 -5.58 4.05
CA HIS A 299 5.87 -4.53 3.12
C HIS A 299 4.69 -3.75 3.66
N THR A 300 4.50 -2.53 3.14
CA THR A 300 3.30 -1.71 3.25
C THR A 300 2.89 -1.30 1.84
N ASP A 301 1.67 -1.66 1.40
CA ASP A 301 1.15 -1.42 0.04
C ASP A 301 2.08 -1.90 -1.09
N GLY A 302 2.84 -2.97 -0.84
CA GLY A 302 3.83 -3.52 -1.77
C GLY A 302 5.22 -2.87 -1.71
N GLU A 303 5.41 -1.81 -0.93
CA GLU A 303 6.71 -1.16 -0.71
C GLU A 303 7.44 -1.82 0.47
N VAL A 304 8.65 -2.32 0.21
CA VAL A 304 9.46 -3.07 1.19
C VAL A 304 10.60 -2.21 1.70
N SER A 305 10.62 -1.97 3.01
CA SER A 305 11.69 -1.20 3.65
C SER A 305 12.76 -2.07 4.28
N ARG A 306 12.37 -3.07 5.07
CA ARG A 306 13.32 -3.94 5.80
C ARG A 306 12.74 -5.30 6.17
N LYS A 307 13.59 -6.19 6.69
CA LYS A 307 13.15 -7.37 7.42
C LYS A 307 12.93 -7.01 8.88
N SER A 308 12.01 -7.74 9.51
CA SER A 308 11.76 -7.63 10.95
C SER A 308 11.30 -8.98 11.53
N SER A 309 11.58 -9.19 12.78
CA SER A 309 11.07 -10.30 13.59
C SER A 309 9.99 -9.84 14.56
N SER A 310 9.84 -8.54 14.81
CA SER A 310 8.86 -8.00 15.75
C SER A 310 8.22 -6.73 15.20
N ILE A 311 6.92 -6.79 14.97
CA ILE A 311 6.13 -5.68 14.42
C ILE A 311 4.80 -5.53 15.15
N THR A 312 4.33 -4.27 15.25
CA THR A 312 2.96 -3.96 15.63
C THR A 312 2.28 -3.20 14.50
N ILE A 313 1.03 -3.52 14.22
CA ILE A 313 0.20 -2.88 13.20
C ILE A 313 -1.06 -2.38 13.89
N GLU A 314 -1.34 -1.09 13.79
CA GLU A 314 -2.50 -0.45 14.42
C GLU A 314 -3.41 0.18 13.36
N CYS A 315 -4.71 -0.04 13.49
CA CYS A 315 -5.72 0.57 12.64
C CYS A 315 -6.12 1.93 13.23
N LEU A 316 -5.76 2.99 12.53
CA LEU A 316 -6.15 4.36 12.85
C LEU A 316 -7.45 4.68 12.11
N GLN A 317 -8.58 4.57 12.84
CA GLN A 317 -9.90 4.65 12.23
C GLN A 317 -10.15 6.02 11.57
N LYS A 318 -10.59 5.99 10.30
CA LYS A 318 -11.08 7.13 9.52
C LYS A 318 -10.09 8.31 9.41
N LYS A 319 -8.77 8.00 9.36
CA LYS A 319 -7.72 9.01 9.28
C LYS A 319 -7.41 9.49 7.86
N ILE A 320 -7.77 8.74 6.82
CA ILE A 320 -7.59 9.19 5.45
C ILE A 320 -8.89 9.86 4.98
N HIS A 321 -8.80 11.12 4.60
CA HIS A 321 -9.88 11.91 4.01
C HIS A 321 -9.75 11.88 2.49
N LEU A 322 -10.43 10.92 1.84
CA LEU A 322 -10.32 10.70 0.40
C LEU A 322 -11.39 11.45 -0.38
N LEU A 323 -10.96 12.28 -1.33
CA LEU A 323 -11.83 12.97 -2.29
C LEU A 323 -12.11 12.04 -3.49
N LYS A 324 -13.35 11.63 -3.69
CA LYS A 324 -13.75 10.76 -4.80
C LYS A 324 -15.14 11.06 -5.32
#